data_c956747b79ee128e2b7c63784af3482d
#
_entry.id   c956747b79ee128e2b7c63784af3482d
#
_cell.length_a   1.000
_cell.length_b   1.000
_cell.length_c   1.000
_cell.angle_alpha   90.00
_cell.angle_beta   90.00
_cell.angle_gamma   90.00
#
_symmetry.space_group_name_H-M   'P 1'
#
loop_
_entity.id
_entity.type
_entity.pdbx_description
1 polymer ?
#
loop_
_entity_poly.entity_id
_entity_poly.type
_entity_poly.pdbx_seq_one_letter_code
_entity_poly.pdbx_strand_id
1 'polypeptide(L)'
;PMDKKIGIIGAGNIGSKVALKLVERGYDVSLSCRTLKESKKIALALNLIKPKNCLKKIIPKDSATIAKNCHLLIGFTNGIPAITSDMVQQMKKNGIILDGGIGTIESEAISQALKKEIKIIRLDITPSFTSSMTLLFKTKNHLNEVFGNKKIKGIEVVSGGYYGKYGDVVVDNITKPTQLIGIADGRGDIMRHNFSNEFKKNIETINHWILNKKNN
;
A
#
# COMPACT_ATOMS: atom_id res chain seq x y z
N PRO A 1 -4.15 2.11 -21.16
CA PRO A 1 -3.57 1.14 -22.06
C PRO A 1 -2.90 0.02 -21.26
N MET A 2 -3.64 -1.07 -21.06
CA MET A 2 -3.20 -2.22 -20.24
C MET A 2 -2.26 -3.18 -21.00
N ASP A 3 -1.92 -2.87 -22.26
CA ASP A 3 -1.10 -3.75 -23.10
C ASP A 3 0.41 -3.49 -22.99
N LYS A 4 0.84 -2.74 -21.98
CA LYS A 4 2.27 -2.47 -21.78
C LYS A 4 2.92 -3.63 -21.06
N LYS A 5 3.95 -4.19 -21.68
CA LYS A 5 4.80 -5.25 -21.11
C LYS A 5 5.86 -4.65 -20.20
N ILE A 6 5.96 -5.18 -18.99
CA ILE A 6 6.91 -4.73 -17.97
C ILE A 6 7.86 -5.88 -17.64
N GLY A 7 9.16 -5.61 -17.67
CA GLY A 7 10.20 -6.53 -17.22
C GLY A 7 10.77 -6.06 -15.88
N ILE A 8 10.97 -6.97 -14.94
CA ILE A 8 11.61 -6.69 -13.64
C ILE A 8 12.81 -7.61 -13.49
N ILE A 9 13.98 -7.01 -13.26
CA ILE A 9 15.25 -7.72 -12.99
C ILE A 9 15.59 -7.53 -11.53
N GLY A 10 15.76 -8.64 -10.81
CA GLY A 10 15.96 -8.66 -9.38
C GLY A 10 14.66 -8.78 -8.59
N ALA A 11 14.33 -10.02 -8.17
CA ALA A 11 13.15 -10.33 -7.40
C ALA A 11 13.44 -10.47 -5.90
N GLY A 12 14.26 -9.59 -5.37
CA GLY A 12 14.44 -9.43 -3.94
C GLY A 12 13.18 -8.85 -3.25
N ASN A 13 13.35 -8.36 -2.03
CA ASN A 13 12.23 -7.84 -1.22
C ASN A 13 11.43 -6.72 -1.95
N ILE A 14 12.12 -5.79 -2.60
CA ILE A 14 11.47 -4.67 -3.29
C ILE A 14 10.89 -5.14 -4.63
N GLY A 15 11.69 -5.80 -5.48
CA GLY A 15 11.28 -6.22 -6.81
C GLY A 15 10.08 -7.17 -6.80
N SER A 16 10.00 -8.10 -5.85
CA SER A 16 8.85 -8.99 -5.67
C SER A 16 7.56 -8.23 -5.33
N LYS A 17 7.63 -7.26 -4.41
CA LYS A 17 6.48 -6.42 -4.03
C LYS A 17 6.00 -5.54 -5.18
N VAL A 18 6.95 -4.97 -5.94
CA VAL A 18 6.62 -4.16 -7.13
C VAL A 18 5.98 -5.04 -8.20
N ALA A 19 6.51 -6.23 -8.47
CA ALA A 19 5.92 -7.18 -9.42
C ALA A 19 4.48 -7.54 -9.06
N LEU A 20 4.23 -7.87 -7.78
CA LEU A 20 2.89 -8.17 -7.29
C LEU A 20 1.95 -6.97 -7.48
N LYS A 21 2.40 -5.77 -7.09
CA LYS A 21 1.59 -4.55 -7.18
C LYS A 21 1.24 -4.17 -8.62
N LEU A 22 2.15 -4.39 -9.56
CA LEU A 22 1.90 -4.12 -10.98
C LEU A 22 0.91 -5.13 -11.58
N VAL A 23 1.04 -6.42 -11.27
CA VAL A 23 0.09 -7.42 -11.79
C VAL A 23 -1.30 -7.24 -11.19
N GLU A 24 -1.41 -6.85 -9.91
CA GLU A 24 -2.68 -6.49 -9.28
C GLU A 24 -3.38 -5.32 -9.97
N ARG A 25 -2.61 -4.40 -10.57
CA ARG A 25 -3.09 -3.27 -11.37
C ARG A 25 -3.37 -3.62 -12.84
N GLY A 26 -3.28 -4.88 -13.20
CA GLY A 26 -3.64 -5.39 -14.53
C GLY A 26 -2.53 -5.30 -15.59
N TYR A 27 -1.27 -5.10 -15.22
CA TYR A 27 -0.16 -5.08 -16.17
C TYR A 27 0.38 -6.48 -16.44
N ASP A 28 0.94 -6.68 -17.65
CA ASP A 28 1.70 -7.88 -18.01
C ASP A 28 3.13 -7.76 -17.47
N VAL A 29 3.45 -8.54 -16.44
CA VAL A 29 4.72 -8.48 -15.73
C VAL A 29 5.54 -9.73 -15.98
N SER A 30 6.77 -9.56 -16.46
CA SER A 30 7.80 -10.59 -16.51
C SER A 30 8.82 -10.37 -15.39
N LEU A 31 9.32 -11.45 -14.78
CA LEU A 31 10.24 -11.41 -13.65
C LEU A 31 11.48 -12.24 -13.93
N SER A 32 12.67 -11.66 -13.73
CA SER A 32 13.95 -12.35 -13.84
C SER A 32 14.77 -12.22 -12.55
N CYS A 33 15.33 -13.34 -12.12
CA CYS A 33 16.30 -13.43 -11.05
C CYS A 33 17.67 -13.86 -11.59
N ARG A 34 18.61 -14.15 -10.71
CA ARG A 34 19.93 -14.68 -11.08
C ARG A 34 19.84 -15.97 -11.88
N THR A 35 18.87 -16.83 -11.59
CA THR A 35 18.61 -18.08 -12.32
C THR A 35 17.14 -18.17 -12.72
N LEU A 36 16.85 -18.85 -13.83
CA LEU A 36 15.46 -19.10 -14.25
C LEU A 36 14.69 -19.96 -13.22
N LYS A 37 15.39 -20.87 -12.52
CA LYS A 37 14.79 -21.70 -11.45
C LYS A 37 14.27 -20.83 -10.32
N GLU A 38 15.04 -19.85 -9.91
CA GLU A 38 14.64 -18.87 -8.87
C GLU A 38 13.49 -17.99 -9.37
N SER A 39 13.55 -17.50 -10.61
CA SER A 39 12.45 -16.73 -11.24
C SER A 39 11.14 -17.51 -11.21
N LYS A 40 11.16 -18.81 -11.56
CA LYS A 40 9.99 -19.69 -11.52
C LYS A 40 9.44 -19.85 -10.10
N LYS A 41 10.31 -20.07 -9.11
CA LYS A 41 9.91 -20.23 -7.71
C LYS A 41 9.23 -18.98 -7.17
N ILE A 42 9.81 -17.80 -7.40
CA ILE A 42 9.26 -16.53 -6.93
C ILE A 42 7.98 -16.17 -7.66
N ALA A 43 7.95 -16.31 -8.99
CA ALA A 43 6.74 -16.03 -9.76
C ALA A 43 5.57 -16.94 -9.34
N LEU A 44 5.82 -18.22 -9.03
CA LEU A 44 4.80 -19.13 -8.51
C LEU A 44 4.26 -18.61 -7.17
N ALA A 45 5.13 -18.28 -6.21
CA ALA A 45 4.72 -17.77 -4.91
C ALA A 45 3.88 -16.49 -5.03
N LEU A 46 4.31 -15.53 -5.84
CA LEU A 46 3.57 -14.28 -6.06
C LEU A 46 2.22 -14.50 -6.74
N ASN A 47 2.14 -15.44 -7.68
CA ASN A 47 0.88 -15.80 -8.34
C ASN A 47 -0.11 -16.51 -7.40
N LEU A 48 0.38 -17.19 -6.35
CA LEU A 48 -0.47 -17.82 -5.33
C LEU A 48 -1.09 -16.79 -4.38
N ILE A 49 -0.34 -15.74 -4.03
CA ILE A 49 -0.80 -14.73 -3.07
C ILE A 49 -1.57 -13.55 -3.69
N LYS A 50 -1.51 -13.38 -5.02
CA LYS A 50 -2.29 -12.32 -5.69
C LYS A 50 -3.79 -12.54 -5.51
N PRO A 51 -4.63 -11.48 -5.53
CA PRO A 51 -6.08 -11.60 -5.44
C PRO A 51 -6.65 -12.52 -6.52
N LYS A 52 -7.65 -13.34 -6.14
CA LYS A 52 -8.26 -14.32 -7.07
C LYS A 52 -8.93 -13.69 -8.29
N ASN A 53 -9.44 -12.47 -8.16
CA ASN A 53 -10.06 -11.71 -9.26
C ASN A 53 -9.04 -11.07 -10.21
N CYS A 54 -7.75 -11.14 -9.90
CA CYS A 54 -6.70 -10.64 -10.80
C CYS A 54 -6.39 -11.67 -11.90
N LEU A 55 -6.74 -11.36 -13.14
CA LEU A 55 -6.56 -12.26 -14.30
C LEU A 55 -5.11 -12.30 -14.79
N LYS A 56 -4.32 -11.25 -14.57
CA LYS A 56 -2.92 -11.17 -15.00
C LYS A 56 -2.02 -12.05 -14.12
N LYS A 57 -0.89 -12.50 -14.69
CA LYS A 57 0.08 -13.37 -14.00
C LYS A 57 1.49 -12.79 -14.15
N ILE A 58 2.32 -13.07 -13.15
CA ILE A 58 3.75 -12.83 -13.21
C ILE A 58 4.40 -14.00 -13.97
N ILE A 59 5.09 -13.69 -15.06
CA ILE A 59 5.70 -14.67 -15.95
C ILE A 59 7.21 -14.72 -15.66
N PRO A 60 7.76 -15.87 -15.22
CA PRO A 60 9.19 -16.01 -15.01
C PRO A 60 9.91 -16.03 -16.36
N LYS A 61 11.00 -15.27 -16.48
CA LYS A 61 11.88 -15.26 -17.64
C LYS A 61 13.34 -15.31 -17.21
N ASP A 62 14.18 -15.72 -18.14
CA ASP A 62 15.64 -15.56 -18.02
C ASP A 62 16.08 -14.13 -18.37
N SER A 63 17.33 -13.81 -18.08
CA SER A 63 17.92 -12.50 -18.36
C SER A 63 18.01 -12.23 -19.88
N ALA A 64 18.16 -13.23 -20.71
CA ALA A 64 18.27 -13.06 -22.15
C ALA A 64 16.96 -12.61 -22.81
N THR A 65 15.82 -12.96 -22.26
CA THR A 65 14.50 -12.73 -22.86
C THR A 65 13.61 -11.76 -22.11
N ILE A 66 14.02 -11.32 -20.90
CA ILE A 66 13.21 -10.47 -20.04
C ILE A 66 12.82 -9.14 -20.70
N ALA A 67 13.72 -8.55 -21.45
CA ALA A 67 13.56 -7.25 -22.07
C ALA A 67 12.80 -7.29 -23.43
N LYS A 68 12.53 -8.49 -23.97
CA LYS A 68 11.95 -8.65 -25.31
C LYS A 68 10.59 -7.98 -25.42
N ASN A 69 10.52 -6.94 -26.26
CA ASN A 69 9.33 -6.13 -26.49
C ASN A 69 8.77 -5.44 -25.21
N CYS A 70 9.60 -5.21 -24.17
CA CYS A 70 9.19 -4.45 -23.02
C CYS A 70 9.05 -2.95 -23.33
N HIS A 71 8.05 -2.34 -22.73
CA HIS A 71 7.86 -0.89 -22.69
C HIS A 71 8.53 -0.27 -21.48
N LEU A 72 8.65 -1.05 -20.40
CA LEU A 72 9.26 -0.66 -19.13
C LEU A 72 10.14 -1.80 -18.63
N LEU A 73 11.40 -1.50 -18.32
CA LEU A 73 12.34 -2.41 -17.67
C LEU A 73 12.79 -1.81 -16.35
N ILE A 74 12.70 -2.58 -15.26
CA ILE A 74 13.01 -2.09 -13.91
C ILE A 74 14.11 -2.97 -13.31
N GLY A 75 15.20 -2.35 -12.83
CA GLY A 75 16.30 -3.03 -12.16
C GLY A 75 16.23 -2.87 -10.63
N PHE A 76 16.31 -4.00 -9.89
CA PHE A 76 16.39 -4.05 -8.43
C PHE A 76 17.52 -4.99 -7.98
N THR A 77 18.75 -4.77 -8.47
CA THR A 77 19.88 -5.68 -8.30
C THR A 77 20.90 -5.20 -7.26
N ASN A 78 20.52 -4.26 -6.41
CA ASN A 78 21.37 -3.77 -5.30
C ASN A 78 22.79 -3.33 -5.77
N GLY A 79 22.83 -2.46 -6.78
CA GLY A 79 24.08 -1.90 -7.30
C GLY A 79 24.88 -2.83 -8.24
N ILE A 80 24.37 -4.01 -8.54
CA ILE A 80 25.01 -4.92 -9.49
C ILE A 80 24.46 -4.60 -10.89
N PRO A 81 25.31 -4.19 -11.86
CA PRO A 81 24.90 -3.98 -13.24
C PRO A 81 24.33 -5.27 -13.83
N ALA A 82 23.08 -5.25 -14.22
CA ALA A 82 22.36 -6.41 -14.76
C ALA A 82 21.49 -6.08 -15.97
N ILE A 83 21.31 -4.79 -16.27
CA ILE A 83 20.65 -4.34 -17.51
C ILE A 83 21.74 -4.08 -18.53
N THR A 84 21.80 -4.96 -19.54
CA THR A 84 22.85 -4.99 -20.58
C THR A 84 22.43 -4.25 -21.84
N SER A 85 23.40 -3.95 -22.73
CA SER A 85 23.16 -3.39 -24.06
C SER A 85 22.20 -4.26 -24.88
N ASP A 86 22.35 -5.59 -24.84
CA ASP A 86 21.49 -6.51 -25.59
C ASP A 86 20.03 -6.44 -25.11
N MET A 87 19.81 -6.28 -23.81
CA MET A 87 18.47 -6.07 -23.28
C MET A 87 17.85 -4.77 -23.78
N VAL A 88 18.64 -3.70 -23.83
CA VAL A 88 18.20 -2.40 -24.37
C VAL A 88 17.80 -2.52 -25.84
N GLN A 89 18.56 -3.27 -26.62
CA GLN A 89 18.24 -3.52 -28.05
C GLN A 89 16.90 -4.24 -28.22
N GLN A 90 16.54 -5.15 -27.29
CA GLN A 90 15.30 -5.93 -27.36
C GLN A 90 14.07 -5.13 -26.91
N MET A 91 14.23 -4.01 -26.21
CA MET A 91 13.12 -3.17 -25.75
C MET A 91 12.43 -2.45 -26.91
N LYS A 92 11.20 -2.07 -26.69
CA LYS A 92 10.46 -1.16 -27.58
C LYS A 92 11.14 0.20 -27.67
N LYS A 93 11.12 0.81 -28.87
CA LYS A 93 11.49 2.23 -29.03
C LYS A 93 10.62 3.11 -28.13
N ASN A 94 11.17 4.20 -27.62
CA ASN A 94 10.51 5.08 -26.64
C ASN A 94 10.12 4.36 -25.32
N GLY A 95 10.80 3.26 -24.99
CA GLY A 95 10.65 2.57 -23.72
C GLY A 95 11.22 3.37 -22.54
N ILE A 96 11.05 2.83 -21.36
CA ILE A 96 11.57 3.43 -20.13
C ILE A 96 12.36 2.38 -19.35
N ILE A 97 13.54 2.75 -18.86
CA ILE A 97 14.31 1.97 -17.89
C ILE A 97 14.24 2.69 -16.55
N LEU A 98 13.86 1.98 -15.49
CA LEU A 98 13.90 2.48 -14.12
C LEU A 98 15.03 1.80 -13.35
N ASP A 99 15.98 2.59 -12.86
CA ASP A 99 17.01 2.11 -11.94
C ASP A 99 16.51 2.25 -10.50
N GLY A 100 16.03 1.16 -9.92
CA GLY A 100 15.51 1.08 -8.56
C GLY A 100 16.53 0.56 -7.54
N GLY A 101 17.72 0.11 -7.98
CA GLY A 101 18.77 -0.43 -7.15
C GLY A 101 20.05 0.40 -7.10
N ILE A 102 20.07 1.53 -7.77
CA ILE A 102 21.25 2.40 -7.95
C ILE A 102 22.43 1.65 -8.57
N GLY A 103 22.73 1.93 -9.85
CA GLY A 103 23.83 1.26 -10.58
C GLY A 103 23.46 -0.13 -11.11
N THR A 104 22.18 -0.36 -11.44
CA THR A 104 21.71 -1.62 -12.02
C THR A 104 21.92 -1.73 -13.53
N ILE A 105 22.38 -0.65 -14.18
CA ILE A 105 22.52 -0.54 -15.64
C ILE A 105 24.01 -0.47 -16.00
N GLU A 106 24.44 -1.26 -16.98
CA GLU A 106 25.79 -1.18 -17.53
C GLU A 106 26.01 0.15 -18.30
N SER A 107 27.23 0.69 -18.25
CA SER A 107 27.58 1.96 -18.91
C SER A 107 27.30 1.94 -20.42
N GLU A 108 27.57 0.82 -21.06
CA GLU A 108 27.28 0.63 -22.49
C GLU A 108 25.79 0.61 -22.78
N ALA A 109 25.00 0.00 -21.88
CA ALA A 109 23.54 -0.04 -21.98
C ALA A 109 22.93 1.38 -21.85
N ILE A 110 23.51 2.26 -21.02
CA ILE A 110 23.10 3.66 -20.93
C ILE A 110 23.30 4.35 -22.29
N SER A 111 24.49 4.24 -22.86
CA SER A 111 24.82 4.83 -24.17
C SER A 111 23.90 4.31 -25.29
N GLN A 112 23.59 3.02 -25.28
CA GLN A 112 22.68 2.40 -26.24
C GLN A 112 21.22 2.85 -26.05
N ALA A 113 20.76 3.01 -24.83
CA ALA A 113 19.43 3.49 -24.53
C ALA A 113 19.20 4.92 -25.03
N LEU A 114 20.16 5.82 -24.83
CA LEU A 114 20.10 7.18 -25.33
C LEU A 114 20.00 7.24 -26.86
N LYS A 115 20.78 6.41 -27.59
CA LYS A 115 20.70 6.30 -29.06
C LYS A 115 19.34 5.78 -29.54
N LYS A 116 18.68 4.95 -28.76
CA LYS A 116 17.38 4.34 -29.09
C LYS A 116 16.17 5.15 -28.56
N GLU A 117 16.40 6.33 -28.03
CA GLU A 117 15.36 7.20 -27.44
C GLU A 117 14.61 6.52 -26.26
N ILE A 118 15.30 5.62 -25.55
CA ILE A 118 14.80 5.00 -24.33
C ILE A 118 15.15 5.92 -23.16
N LYS A 119 14.15 6.30 -22.37
CA LYS A 119 14.35 7.13 -21.18
C LYS A 119 14.90 6.28 -20.03
N ILE A 120 15.94 6.78 -19.38
CA ILE A 120 16.49 6.19 -18.16
C ILE A 120 16.15 7.09 -16.98
N ILE A 121 15.56 6.53 -15.94
CA ILE A 121 15.16 7.26 -14.76
C ILE A 121 15.69 6.51 -13.53
N ARG A 122 16.44 7.20 -12.69
CA ARG A 122 16.80 6.72 -11.36
C ARG A 122 15.62 6.96 -10.42
N LEU A 123 15.20 5.91 -9.71
CA LEU A 123 14.15 6.04 -8.71
C LEU A 123 14.72 6.72 -7.46
N ASP A 124 14.15 7.85 -7.11
CA ASP A 124 14.43 8.58 -5.89
C ASP A 124 13.23 8.44 -4.94
N ILE A 125 13.49 7.97 -3.72
CA ILE A 125 12.49 7.82 -2.68
C ILE A 125 12.25 9.11 -1.88
N THR A 126 13.12 10.11 -2.04
CA THR A 126 13.07 11.36 -1.27
C THR A 126 11.71 12.07 -1.36
N PRO A 127 11.08 12.20 -2.54
CA PRO A 127 9.76 12.83 -2.62
C PRO A 127 8.67 12.04 -1.87
N SER A 128 8.78 10.71 -1.81
CA SER A 128 7.80 9.87 -1.10
C SER A 128 8.01 9.88 0.41
N PHE A 129 9.21 10.17 0.88
CA PHE A 129 9.53 10.27 2.31
C PHE A 129 8.71 11.36 3.00
N THR A 130 8.68 12.57 2.45
CA THR A 130 7.90 13.69 2.98
C THR A 130 6.42 13.35 3.07
N SER A 131 5.86 12.73 2.03
CA SER A 131 4.46 12.29 2.01
C SER A 131 4.19 11.21 3.07
N SER A 132 5.09 10.25 3.23
CA SER A 132 4.98 9.18 4.22
C SER A 132 5.06 9.73 5.64
N MET A 133 5.97 10.65 5.92
CA MET A 133 6.09 11.32 7.22
C MET A 133 4.85 12.13 7.55
N THR A 134 4.32 12.90 6.59
CA THR A 134 3.07 13.65 6.77
C THR A 134 1.91 12.72 7.11
N LEU A 135 1.80 11.57 6.41
CA LEU A 135 0.77 10.59 6.68
C LEU A 135 0.91 9.98 8.09
N LEU A 136 2.13 9.64 8.51
CA LEU A 136 2.40 9.11 9.84
C LEU A 136 2.01 10.10 10.95
N PHE A 137 2.38 11.38 10.82
CA PHE A 137 2.00 12.40 11.78
C PHE A 137 0.47 12.62 11.83
N LYS A 138 -0.20 12.70 10.68
CA LYS A 138 -1.65 12.80 10.62
C LYS A 138 -2.34 11.59 11.26
N THR A 139 -1.84 10.38 11.00
CA THR A 139 -2.36 9.16 11.60
C THR A 139 -2.17 9.15 13.11
N LYS A 140 -0.97 9.52 13.60
CA LYS A 140 -0.68 9.62 15.03
C LYS A 140 -1.61 10.63 15.72
N ASN A 141 -1.78 11.82 15.15
CA ASN A 141 -2.66 12.84 15.70
C ASN A 141 -4.12 12.35 15.70
N HIS A 142 -4.58 11.75 14.61
CA HIS A 142 -5.92 11.18 14.52
C HIS A 142 -6.15 10.10 15.60
N LEU A 143 -5.21 9.18 15.78
CA LEU A 143 -5.32 8.16 16.84
C LEU A 143 -5.39 8.77 18.25
N ASN A 144 -4.58 9.81 18.52
CA ASN A 144 -4.58 10.47 19.83
C ASN A 144 -5.85 11.30 20.11
N GLU A 145 -6.45 11.87 19.08
CA GLU A 145 -7.62 12.75 19.22
C GLU A 145 -8.95 12.00 19.15
N VAL A 146 -9.01 10.98 18.31
CA VAL A 146 -10.25 10.27 18.00
C VAL A 146 -10.46 9.07 18.90
N PHE A 147 -9.43 8.23 19.07
CA PHE A 147 -9.57 6.96 19.81
C PHE A 147 -9.27 7.09 21.29
N GLY A 148 -9.91 6.26 22.08
CA GLY A 148 -9.66 6.14 23.50
C GLY A 148 -10.93 5.93 24.32
N ASN A 149 -10.77 6.03 25.65
CA ASN A 149 -11.85 5.99 26.60
C ASN A 149 -11.70 7.11 27.63
N LYS A 150 -12.82 7.59 28.16
CA LYS A 150 -12.85 8.52 29.28
C LYS A 150 -14.22 8.51 29.97
N LYS A 151 -14.28 9.06 31.17
CA LYS A 151 -15.56 9.35 31.85
C LYS A 151 -16.07 10.74 31.47
N ILE A 152 -17.33 10.81 31.06
CA ILE A 152 -18.06 12.06 30.84
C ILE A 152 -19.32 12.02 31.73
N LYS A 153 -19.46 12.96 32.66
CA LYS A 153 -20.57 12.97 33.59
C LYS A 153 -20.75 11.66 34.37
N GLY A 154 -19.64 10.97 34.68
CA GLY A 154 -19.66 9.68 35.39
C GLY A 154 -19.93 8.45 34.49
N ILE A 155 -20.23 8.65 33.23
CA ILE A 155 -20.53 7.59 32.23
C ILE A 155 -19.24 7.23 31.50
N GLU A 156 -18.97 5.94 31.36
CA GLU A 156 -17.87 5.45 30.54
C GLU A 156 -18.17 5.67 29.06
N VAL A 157 -17.28 6.35 28.38
CA VAL A 157 -17.41 6.70 26.96
C VAL A 157 -16.18 6.22 26.20
N VAL A 158 -16.40 5.59 25.07
CA VAL A 158 -15.35 5.14 24.15
C VAL A 158 -15.58 5.76 22.77
N SER A 159 -14.50 5.94 22.01
CA SER A 159 -14.61 6.40 20.62
C SER A 159 -14.67 5.25 19.63
N GLY A 160 -15.29 5.48 18.47
CA GLY A 160 -15.36 4.51 17.39
C GLY A 160 -13.99 3.97 17.02
N GLY A 161 -13.83 2.65 17.04
CA GLY A 161 -12.57 1.94 16.83
C GLY A 161 -11.85 1.51 18.11
N TYR A 162 -12.17 2.08 19.27
CA TYR A 162 -11.73 1.56 20.56
C TYR A 162 -12.76 0.59 21.11
N TYR A 163 -12.32 -0.58 21.59
CA TYR A 163 -13.22 -1.59 22.16
C TYR A 163 -13.79 -1.12 23.49
N GLY A 164 -15.10 -0.90 23.54
CA GLY A 164 -15.84 -0.62 24.77
C GLY A 164 -16.23 -1.89 25.49
N LYS A 165 -16.43 -1.79 26.82
CA LYS A 165 -17.11 -2.83 27.60
C LYS A 165 -18.60 -2.80 27.28
N TYR A 166 -19.29 -3.89 27.58
CA TYR A 166 -20.75 -3.92 27.50
C TYR A 166 -21.39 -2.76 28.27
N GLY A 167 -22.15 -1.94 27.58
CA GLY A 167 -22.83 -0.78 28.17
C GLY A 167 -22.10 0.55 28.06
N ASP A 168 -20.84 0.59 27.61
CA ASP A 168 -20.13 1.85 27.39
C ASP A 168 -20.79 2.65 26.24
N VAL A 169 -20.85 3.97 26.39
CA VAL A 169 -21.36 4.83 25.33
C VAL A 169 -20.29 5.05 24.28
N VAL A 170 -20.66 4.85 23.01
CA VAL A 170 -19.77 5.00 21.85
C VAL A 170 -20.01 6.33 21.18
N VAL A 171 -18.93 7.12 20.97
CA VAL A 171 -18.95 8.41 20.28
C VAL A 171 -17.98 8.41 19.08
N ASP A 172 -18.09 9.41 18.22
CA ASP A 172 -17.24 9.58 17.04
C ASP A 172 -15.78 9.97 17.38
N ASN A 173 -15.59 10.74 18.44
CA ASN A 173 -14.29 11.30 18.83
C ASN A 173 -14.21 11.42 20.35
N ILE A 174 -13.08 10.94 20.94
CA ILE A 174 -12.95 10.94 22.41
C ILE A 174 -12.64 12.33 22.97
N THR A 175 -11.92 13.16 22.22
CA THR A 175 -11.48 14.48 22.71
C THR A 175 -12.58 15.53 22.54
N LYS A 176 -13.18 15.56 21.35
CA LYS A 176 -14.24 16.50 20.98
C LYS A 176 -15.42 15.75 20.35
N PRO A 177 -16.22 15.03 21.12
CA PRO A 177 -17.36 14.31 20.59
C PRO A 177 -18.34 15.25 19.89
N THR A 178 -18.74 14.92 18.67
CA THR A 178 -19.74 15.64 17.90
C THR A 178 -21.01 14.83 17.65
N GLN A 179 -20.90 13.52 17.77
CA GLN A 179 -22.01 12.59 17.54
C GLN A 179 -21.92 11.38 18.49
N LEU A 180 -23.03 10.98 19.04
CA LEU A 180 -23.19 9.70 19.69
C LEU A 180 -23.49 8.63 18.62
N ILE A 181 -22.76 7.51 18.69
CA ILE A 181 -22.88 6.41 17.75
C ILE A 181 -23.80 5.30 18.29
N GLY A 182 -23.68 4.97 19.60
CA GLY A 182 -24.50 3.94 20.22
C GLY A 182 -23.97 3.47 21.56
N ILE A 183 -24.31 2.24 21.93
CA ILE A 183 -23.83 1.52 23.12
C ILE A 183 -23.01 0.33 22.69
N ALA A 184 -21.84 0.13 23.28
CA ALA A 184 -20.98 -1.00 23.01
C ALA A 184 -21.61 -2.32 23.49
N ASP A 185 -21.51 -3.36 22.66
CA ASP A 185 -21.98 -4.71 22.99
C ASP A 185 -20.94 -5.55 23.78
N GLY A 186 -19.76 -4.97 24.02
CA GLY A 186 -18.62 -5.64 24.67
C GLY A 186 -17.87 -6.64 23.78
N ARG A 187 -18.22 -6.73 22.49
CA ARG A 187 -17.60 -7.63 21.49
C ARG A 187 -16.97 -6.88 20.32
N GLY A 188 -17.02 -5.53 20.36
CA GLY A 188 -16.48 -4.65 19.33
C GLY A 188 -17.52 -4.15 18.32
N ASP A 189 -18.81 -4.40 18.54
CA ASP A 189 -19.93 -3.86 17.78
C ASP A 189 -20.84 -3.02 18.69
N ILE A 190 -21.88 -2.47 18.12
CA ILE A 190 -22.88 -1.64 18.76
C ILE A 190 -24.16 -2.45 18.97
N MET A 191 -24.76 -2.31 20.15
CA MET A 191 -26.04 -2.91 20.45
C MET A 191 -27.12 -2.39 19.51
N ARG A 192 -27.89 -3.30 18.88
CA ARG A 192 -28.96 -2.94 17.94
C ARG A 192 -30.35 -2.89 18.59
N HIS A 193 -30.53 -3.63 19.69
CA HIS A 193 -31.81 -3.80 20.38
C HIS A 193 -31.59 -4.00 21.89
N ASN A 194 -32.67 -3.90 22.67
CA ASN A 194 -32.70 -4.21 24.10
C ASN A 194 -31.88 -3.29 25.01
N PHE A 195 -32.02 -1.97 24.81
CA PHE A 195 -31.44 -0.98 25.73
C PHE A 195 -32.16 -1.05 27.09
N SER A 196 -31.39 -1.24 28.18
CA SER A 196 -31.87 -1.04 29.52
C SER A 196 -32.25 0.43 29.76
N ASN A 197 -33.05 0.71 30.79
CA ASN A 197 -33.39 2.09 31.16
C ASN A 197 -32.13 2.90 31.52
N GLU A 198 -31.13 2.26 32.10
CA GLU A 198 -29.84 2.87 32.42
C GLU A 198 -29.11 3.30 31.13
N PHE A 199 -29.05 2.44 30.11
CA PHE A 199 -28.40 2.78 28.83
C PHE A 199 -29.11 3.93 28.11
N LYS A 200 -30.45 3.96 28.14
CA LYS A 200 -31.22 5.09 27.60
C LYS A 200 -30.87 6.40 28.28
N LYS A 201 -30.81 6.39 29.62
CA LYS A 201 -30.41 7.56 30.43
C LYS A 201 -28.97 8.01 30.09
N ASN A 202 -28.05 7.07 29.95
CA ASN A 202 -26.66 7.37 29.57
C ASN A 202 -26.57 8.02 28.19
N ILE A 203 -27.32 7.49 27.21
CA ILE A 203 -27.44 8.07 25.86
C ILE A 203 -27.94 9.51 25.92
N GLU A 204 -29.03 9.75 26.63
CA GLU A 204 -29.64 11.08 26.79
C GLU A 204 -28.65 12.07 27.43
N THR A 205 -28.00 11.63 28.50
CA THR A 205 -27.03 12.45 29.23
C THR A 205 -25.85 12.86 28.36
N ILE A 206 -25.28 11.91 27.61
CA ILE A 206 -24.15 12.19 26.72
C ILE A 206 -24.57 13.03 25.52
N ASN A 207 -25.73 12.75 24.90
CA ASN A 207 -26.25 13.58 23.82
C ASN A 207 -26.46 15.04 24.24
N HIS A 208 -27.09 15.25 25.40
CA HIS A 208 -27.29 16.59 25.92
C HIS A 208 -25.95 17.30 26.22
N TRP A 209 -24.97 16.58 26.73
CA TRP A 209 -23.65 17.13 26.97
C TRP A 209 -22.94 17.51 25.64
N ILE A 210 -23.06 16.70 24.58
CA ILE A 210 -22.50 16.99 23.27
C ILE A 210 -23.15 18.26 22.66
N LEU A 211 -24.50 18.36 22.74
CA LEU A 211 -25.26 19.51 22.20
C LEU A 211 -24.91 20.81 22.90
N ASN A 212 -24.79 20.80 24.23
CA ASN A 212 -24.42 21.99 25.01
C ASN A 212 -22.98 22.45 24.72
N LYS A 213 -22.08 21.56 24.35
CA LYS A 213 -20.71 21.92 23.93
C LYS A 213 -20.61 22.51 22.52
N LYS A 214 -21.61 22.28 21.66
CA LYS A 214 -21.65 22.88 20.31
C LYS A 214 -22.12 24.33 20.35
N ASN A 215 -22.83 24.73 21.40
CA ASN A 215 -23.44 26.07 21.55
C ASN A 215 -22.57 27.04 22.36
N ASN A 216 -21.44 26.58 22.90
CA ASN A 216 -20.40 27.37 23.55
C ASN A 216 -19.08 27.28 22.75
#